data_bab76b0bd7c3c9d652f4401d4eb51fdc
#
_entry.id   bab76b0bd7c3c9d652f4401d4eb51fdc
#
_cell.length_a   1.000
_cell.length_b   1.000
_cell.length_c   1.000
_cell.angle_alpha   90.00
_cell.angle_beta   90.00
_cell.angle_gamma   90.00
#
_symmetry.space_group_name_H-M   'P 1'
#
loop_
_entity.id
_entity.type
_entity.pdbx_description
1 polymer ?
#
loop_
_entity_poly.entity_id
_entity_poly.type
_entity_poly.pdbx_seq_one_letter_code
_entity_poly.pdbx_strand_id
1 'polypeptide(L)'
;MRFLKFLFITISIFLFFWLAYWSSDTFFEPKAYNYMVKTFTANKHGSDNIVLIVIDDKSIGRHRWPWKRSLYCPIYDYFKEYTKCKIIISDSIVTSNDDVVADNAYFNSLSNIDNLVVGMALSSKEYSDKHFGQKYDKDFKNKFAINITDLRMHADDYPFSSLAIFPIKYFNAVKNVGAITTARGDDGYIRVAIDALNYKGTIYPSIALRAYSYLNNNESFSITDREVIGDNTKIHIPTNRENGGIYTPIRFYKPNVSGGSYSHKTYSAVDIMDSYKELKNGQKPSINPHDFDNKIVMVGANVKAAATGLADVKRTPVSNEHSGLDVQATTLDNILNNHFMIEVHDWQNIIVAMCLMLLTFFIIRNCTLFLSISSITLLIVAYIVLCAIAYRYGFAVNIITPIAMMIITMIFAYSHRYILEDRNKEKIKTAMGKYISEDIMKSVVKNIDELKLGGKKANVTVLFADIRGFTSMSEKMSADEVSVILNEYFTEIEPIVTRNNGVINKFIGDAVMAIFGEPIQVKNHPK
;
A
#
# COMPACT_ATOMS: atom_id res chain seq x y z
N MET A 1 -0.58 -0.62 41.03
CA MET A 1 0.44 -1.42 40.34
C MET A 1 -0.13 -2.24 39.15
N ARG A 2 -1.27 -2.95 39.26
CA ARG A 2 -1.90 -3.69 38.14
C ARG A 2 -2.36 -2.76 36.99
N PHE A 3 -2.98 -1.60 37.30
CA PHE A 3 -3.42 -0.60 36.34
C PHE A 3 -2.26 0.01 35.54
N LEU A 4 -1.15 0.37 36.19
CA LEU A 4 0.06 0.90 35.53
C LEU A 4 0.71 -0.14 34.58
N LYS A 5 0.74 -1.43 34.99
CA LYS A 5 1.24 -2.49 34.11
C LYS A 5 0.34 -2.70 32.90
N PHE A 6 -0.98 -2.66 33.11
CA PHE A 6 -1.95 -2.76 32.01
C PHE A 6 -1.80 -1.57 31.04
N LEU A 7 -1.72 -0.35 31.59
CA LEU A 7 -1.54 0.87 30.79
C LEU A 7 -0.22 0.83 29.98
N PHE A 8 0.88 0.41 30.61
CA PHE A 8 2.18 0.28 29.94
C PHE A 8 2.14 -0.75 28.80
N ILE A 9 1.53 -1.92 29.03
CA ILE A 9 1.36 -2.94 28.00
C ILE A 9 0.51 -2.40 26.84
N THR A 10 -0.61 -1.72 27.14
CA THR A 10 -1.48 -1.15 26.12
C THR A 10 -0.78 -0.08 25.29
N ILE A 11 -0.02 0.82 25.93
CA ILE A 11 0.77 1.84 25.23
C ILE A 11 1.88 1.21 24.38
N SER A 12 2.57 0.19 24.90
CA SER A 12 3.63 -0.50 24.14
C SER A 12 3.07 -1.22 22.93
N ILE A 13 1.92 -1.86 23.05
CA ILE A 13 1.20 -2.50 21.95
C ILE A 13 0.79 -1.45 20.93
N PHE A 14 0.18 -0.34 21.35
CA PHE A 14 -0.22 0.75 20.46
C PHE A 14 0.97 1.37 19.72
N LEU A 15 2.07 1.66 20.42
CA LEU A 15 3.31 2.20 19.83
C LEU A 15 3.91 1.24 18.79
N PHE A 16 3.91 -0.07 19.10
CA PHE A 16 4.40 -1.09 18.19
C PHE A 16 3.52 -1.20 16.94
N PHE A 17 2.20 -1.17 17.10
CA PHE A 17 1.27 -1.16 15.96
C PHE A 17 1.41 0.10 15.13
N TRP A 18 1.60 1.26 15.75
CA TRP A 18 1.82 2.51 15.04
C TRP A 18 3.12 2.49 14.22
N LEU A 19 4.21 1.97 14.79
CA LEU A 19 5.48 1.79 14.08
C LEU A 19 5.37 0.77 12.94
N ALA A 20 4.65 -0.33 13.15
CA ALA A 20 4.40 -1.33 12.12
C ALA A 20 3.55 -0.77 10.98
N TYR A 21 2.53 0.01 11.28
CA TYR A 21 1.72 0.75 10.31
C TYR A 21 2.60 1.67 9.47
N TRP A 22 3.35 2.56 10.12
CA TRP A 22 4.22 3.51 9.44
C TRP A 22 5.27 2.83 8.55
N SER A 23 5.93 1.78 9.02
CA SER A 23 6.94 1.07 8.21
C SER A 23 6.33 0.27 7.06
N SER A 24 5.13 -0.28 7.22
CA SER A 24 4.46 -1.02 6.14
C SER A 24 3.97 -0.10 5.05
N ASP A 25 3.43 1.06 5.41
CA ASP A 25 2.88 2.05 4.49
C ASP A 25 3.99 2.65 3.60
N THR A 26 5.15 2.96 4.18
CA THR A 26 6.25 3.59 3.43
C THR A 26 7.05 2.63 2.55
N PHE A 27 7.12 1.33 2.89
CA PHE A 27 8.04 0.40 2.22
C PHE A 27 7.36 -0.80 1.55
N PHE A 28 6.46 -1.48 2.24
CA PHE A 28 5.88 -2.74 1.76
C PHE A 28 4.56 -2.53 1.01
N GLU A 29 3.72 -1.62 1.46
CA GLU A 29 2.41 -1.36 0.87
C GLU A 29 2.52 -0.87 -0.59
N PRO A 30 3.44 0.06 -0.96
CA PRO A 30 3.62 0.46 -2.35
C PRO A 30 3.99 -0.69 -3.29
N LYS A 31 4.76 -1.69 -2.81
CA LYS A 31 5.11 -2.88 -3.59
C LYS A 31 3.92 -3.82 -3.76
N ALA A 32 3.14 -4.02 -2.70
CA ALA A 32 1.92 -4.81 -2.74
C ALA A 32 0.91 -4.16 -3.69
N TYR A 33 0.72 -2.83 -3.61
CA TYR A 33 -0.09 -2.05 -4.54
C TYR A 33 0.32 -2.31 -6.00
N ASN A 34 1.62 -2.14 -6.33
CA ASN A 34 2.11 -2.36 -7.69
C ASN A 34 1.82 -3.78 -8.18
N TYR A 35 2.01 -4.79 -7.33
CA TYR A 35 1.71 -6.18 -7.66
C TYR A 35 0.21 -6.40 -7.93
N MET A 36 -0.66 -5.84 -7.09
CA MET A 36 -2.11 -5.97 -7.24
C MET A 36 -2.63 -5.26 -8.49
N VAL A 37 -2.16 -4.03 -8.75
CA VAL A 37 -2.52 -3.30 -9.97
C VAL A 37 -2.10 -4.08 -11.20
N LYS A 38 -0.85 -4.54 -11.26
CA LYS A 38 -0.33 -5.31 -12.40
C LYS A 38 -1.13 -6.60 -12.66
N THR A 39 -1.53 -7.27 -11.58
CA THR A 39 -2.11 -8.62 -11.68
C THR A 39 -3.64 -8.60 -11.86
N PHE A 40 -4.32 -7.69 -11.16
CA PHE A 40 -5.78 -7.74 -11.06
C PHE A 40 -6.49 -6.55 -11.71
N THR A 41 -5.87 -5.37 -11.76
CA THR A 41 -6.48 -4.15 -12.31
C THR A 41 -6.22 -4.01 -13.80
N ALA A 42 -4.97 -4.18 -14.23
CA ALA A 42 -4.53 -3.98 -15.62
C ALA A 42 -4.87 -5.19 -16.49
N ASN A 43 -6.15 -5.45 -16.70
CA ASN A 43 -6.64 -6.61 -17.45
C ASN A 43 -7.13 -6.29 -18.87
N LYS A 44 -7.22 -5.01 -19.23
CA LYS A 44 -7.63 -4.51 -20.55
C LYS A 44 -6.55 -3.59 -21.12
N HIS A 45 -6.50 -3.45 -22.43
CA HIS A 45 -5.72 -2.41 -23.10
C HIS A 45 -6.45 -1.07 -23.02
N GLY A 46 -5.73 0.02 -23.32
CA GLY A 46 -6.32 1.34 -23.42
C GLY A 46 -7.38 1.42 -24.54
N SER A 47 -8.20 2.44 -24.46
CA SER A 47 -9.30 2.66 -25.41
C SER A 47 -8.79 2.82 -26.85
N ASP A 48 -9.46 2.19 -27.79
CA ASP A 48 -9.21 2.40 -29.23
C ASP A 48 -9.52 3.84 -29.71
N ASN A 49 -10.16 4.66 -28.87
CA ASN A 49 -10.44 6.06 -29.18
C ASN A 49 -9.23 6.97 -29.07
N ILE A 50 -8.17 6.53 -28.38
CA ILE A 50 -6.92 7.28 -28.21
C ILE A 50 -5.82 6.60 -29.02
N VAL A 51 -5.11 7.38 -29.81
CA VAL A 51 -4.01 6.91 -30.67
C VAL A 51 -2.77 7.77 -30.39
N LEU A 52 -1.64 7.11 -30.24
CA LEU A 52 -0.36 7.75 -29.96
C LEU A 52 0.49 7.84 -31.22
N ILE A 53 1.01 9.01 -31.50
CA ILE A 53 2.00 9.27 -32.56
C ILE A 53 3.33 9.53 -31.84
N VAL A 54 4.25 8.61 -32.02
CA VAL A 54 5.47 8.58 -31.21
C VAL A 54 6.68 8.91 -32.05
N ILE A 55 7.45 9.90 -31.62
CA ILE A 55 8.83 10.10 -32.09
C ILE A 55 9.67 9.03 -31.40
N ASP A 56 9.88 7.95 -32.12
CA ASP A 56 10.54 6.72 -31.65
C ASP A 56 11.96 6.57 -32.25
N ASP A 57 12.62 5.46 -31.97
CA ASP A 57 13.96 5.16 -32.48
C ASP A 57 13.98 5.10 -34.03
N LYS A 58 12.90 4.68 -34.67
CA LYS A 58 12.74 4.71 -36.15
C LYS A 58 12.76 6.13 -36.67
N SER A 59 12.06 7.03 -35.99
CA SER A 59 11.96 8.43 -36.33
C SER A 59 13.33 9.14 -36.23
N ILE A 60 14.11 8.83 -35.18
CA ILE A 60 15.45 9.38 -34.97
C ILE A 60 16.49 8.75 -35.89
N GLY A 61 16.33 7.48 -36.22
CA GLY A 61 17.18 6.83 -37.23
C GLY A 61 17.08 7.48 -38.61
N ARG A 62 15.92 8.07 -38.95
CA ARG A 62 15.72 8.79 -40.22
C ARG A 62 16.09 10.27 -40.13
N HIS A 63 15.76 10.94 -39.06
CA HIS A 63 16.04 12.36 -38.83
C HIS A 63 16.80 12.52 -37.51
N ARG A 64 18.09 12.87 -37.63
CA ARG A 64 18.97 12.99 -36.44
C ARG A 64 18.42 14.00 -35.44
N TRP A 65 18.39 13.63 -34.19
CA TRP A 65 18.02 14.51 -33.08
C TRP A 65 19.15 15.51 -32.73
N PRO A 66 18.86 16.75 -32.30
CA PRO A 66 17.52 17.35 -32.14
C PRO A 66 16.87 17.73 -33.45
N TRP A 67 15.54 17.52 -33.54
CA TRP A 67 14.80 17.93 -34.71
C TRP A 67 14.63 19.43 -34.79
N LYS A 68 14.83 20.01 -36.00
CA LYS A 68 14.33 21.35 -36.28
C LYS A 68 12.82 21.37 -36.19
N ARG A 69 12.23 22.44 -35.66
CA ARG A 69 10.78 22.55 -35.47
C ARG A 69 9.97 22.37 -36.74
N SER A 70 10.51 22.76 -37.89
CA SER A 70 9.87 22.54 -39.19
C SER A 70 9.60 21.05 -39.50
N LEU A 71 10.32 20.10 -38.89
CA LEU A 71 10.07 18.69 -39.07
C LEU A 71 8.78 18.20 -38.38
N TYR A 72 8.24 18.95 -37.43
CA TYR A 72 6.96 18.62 -36.80
C TYR A 72 5.76 19.04 -37.67
N CYS A 73 5.93 20.04 -38.57
CA CYS A 73 4.82 20.54 -39.41
C CYS A 73 4.08 19.43 -40.18
N PRO A 74 4.76 18.51 -40.88
CA PRO A 74 4.06 17.44 -41.63
C PRO A 74 3.18 16.56 -40.75
N ILE A 75 3.51 16.39 -39.45
CA ILE A 75 2.70 15.60 -38.52
C ILE A 75 1.39 16.34 -38.26
N TYR A 76 1.45 17.61 -37.87
CA TYR A 76 0.27 18.40 -37.53
C TYR A 76 -0.58 18.70 -38.77
N ASP A 77 0.07 19.01 -39.89
CA ASP A 77 -0.61 19.31 -41.15
C ASP A 77 -1.35 18.07 -41.72
N TYR A 78 -0.80 16.85 -41.50
CA TYR A 78 -1.50 15.59 -41.85
C TYR A 78 -2.83 15.48 -41.11
N PHE A 79 -2.83 15.69 -39.80
CA PHE A 79 -4.07 15.60 -39.01
C PHE A 79 -5.05 16.71 -39.33
N LYS A 80 -4.56 17.91 -39.59
CA LYS A 80 -5.37 19.07 -39.92
C LYS A 80 -6.03 18.96 -41.30
N GLU A 81 -5.27 18.53 -42.32
CA GLU A 81 -5.71 18.61 -43.71
C GLU A 81 -6.48 17.34 -44.17
N TYR A 82 -6.14 16.17 -43.60
CA TYR A 82 -6.61 14.89 -44.13
C TYR A 82 -7.44 14.07 -43.14
N THR A 83 -7.55 14.45 -41.88
CA THR A 83 -8.32 13.69 -40.89
C THR A 83 -9.44 14.51 -40.25
N LYS A 84 -10.41 13.78 -39.65
CA LYS A 84 -11.46 14.37 -38.81
C LYS A 84 -11.25 13.95 -37.35
N CYS A 85 -10.00 14.02 -36.85
CA CYS A 85 -9.75 13.71 -35.46
C CYS A 85 -10.44 14.71 -34.52
N LYS A 86 -10.91 14.22 -33.35
CA LYS A 86 -11.63 15.06 -32.37
C LYS A 86 -10.72 16.13 -31.77
N ILE A 87 -9.48 15.75 -31.46
CA ILE A 87 -8.50 16.61 -30.81
C ILE A 87 -7.10 16.10 -31.10
N ILE A 88 -6.16 17.02 -31.19
CA ILE A 88 -4.73 16.75 -31.24
C ILE A 88 -4.12 17.25 -29.92
N ILE A 89 -3.38 16.38 -29.25
CA ILE A 89 -2.71 16.67 -27.97
C ILE A 89 -1.22 16.53 -28.20
N SER A 90 -0.46 17.60 -27.98
CA SER A 90 0.98 17.63 -28.14
C SER A 90 1.66 17.59 -26.78
N ASP A 91 2.22 16.42 -26.40
CA ASP A 91 3.05 16.25 -25.19
C ASP A 91 4.48 16.72 -25.48
N SER A 92 4.61 18.00 -25.79
CA SER A 92 5.89 18.65 -26.06
C SER A 92 5.95 20.02 -25.41
N ILE A 93 7.16 20.39 -24.95
CA ILE A 93 7.43 21.66 -24.31
C ILE A 93 8.29 22.50 -25.25
N VAL A 94 7.85 23.71 -25.52
CA VAL A 94 8.63 24.71 -26.28
C VAL A 94 9.03 25.83 -25.35
N THR A 95 10.30 25.86 -24.92
CA THR A 95 10.81 26.79 -23.92
C THR A 95 11.78 27.83 -24.46
N SER A 96 12.28 27.67 -25.68
CA SER A 96 13.26 28.56 -26.30
C SER A 96 12.95 28.81 -27.76
N ASN A 97 13.48 29.88 -28.33
CA ASN A 97 13.55 30.02 -29.77
C ASN A 97 14.70 29.14 -30.31
N ASP A 98 14.50 28.63 -31.52
CA ASP A 98 15.48 27.85 -32.27
C ASP A 98 15.85 28.60 -33.58
N ASP A 99 15.66 28.00 -34.72
CA ASP A 99 15.81 28.61 -36.04
C ASP A 99 14.55 29.43 -36.35
N VAL A 100 14.72 30.73 -36.67
CA VAL A 100 13.60 31.66 -36.91
C VAL A 100 12.68 31.19 -38.03
N VAL A 101 13.21 30.57 -39.08
CA VAL A 101 12.41 30.05 -40.21
C VAL A 101 11.65 28.83 -39.78
N ALA A 102 12.32 27.90 -39.11
CA ALA A 102 11.70 26.66 -38.60
C ALA A 102 10.64 26.96 -37.53
N ASP A 103 10.92 27.92 -36.62
CA ASP A 103 9.97 28.36 -35.61
C ASP A 103 8.71 28.99 -36.21
N ASN A 104 8.89 29.91 -37.21
CA ASN A 104 7.75 30.52 -37.86
C ASN A 104 6.89 29.50 -38.61
N ALA A 105 7.50 28.56 -39.32
CA ALA A 105 6.76 27.49 -40.00
C ALA A 105 5.94 26.67 -39.00
N TYR A 106 6.55 26.25 -37.87
CA TYR A 106 5.91 25.47 -36.84
C TYR A 106 4.77 26.22 -36.15
N PHE A 107 5.01 27.46 -35.72
CA PHE A 107 3.99 28.26 -35.04
C PHE A 107 2.82 28.61 -35.97
N ASN A 108 3.09 28.83 -37.25
CA ASN A 108 2.03 29.02 -38.24
C ASN A 108 1.20 27.73 -38.48
N SER A 109 1.86 26.57 -38.51
CA SER A 109 1.15 25.30 -38.58
C SER A 109 0.22 25.11 -37.38
N LEU A 110 0.69 25.36 -36.16
CA LEU A 110 -0.10 25.20 -34.93
C LEU A 110 -1.24 26.22 -34.81
N SER A 111 -1.02 27.49 -35.18
CA SER A 111 -2.01 28.58 -35.03
C SER A 111 -3.30 28.34 -35.81
N ASN A 112 -3.24 27.51 -36.84
CA ASN A 112 -4.36 27.17 -37.71
C ASN A 112 -5.08 25.87 -37.31
N ILE A 113 -4.79 25.32 -36.12
CA ILE A 113 -5.42 24.10 -35.59
C ILE A 113 -6.29 24.47 -34.39
N ASP A 114 -7.61 24.44 -34.59
CA ASP A 114 -8.54 24.84 -33.52
C ASP A 114 -8.65 23.80 -32.41
N ASN A 115 -8.56 22.52 -32.76
CA ASN A 115 -8.68 21.38 -31.84
C ASN A 115 -7.32 20.91 -31.32
N LEU A 116 -6.41 21.85 -30.99
CA LEU A 116 -5.08 21.54 -30.48
C LEU A 116 -4.94 21.89 -28.98
N VAL A 117 -4.42 20.95 -28.21
CA VAL A 117 -3.94 21.17 -26.83
C VAL A 117 -2.46 20.88 -26.76
N VAL A 118 -1.68 21.79 -26.18
CA VAL A 118 -0.21 21.63 -26.04
C VAL A 118 0.23 21.52 -24.59
N GLY A 119 1.34 20.84 -24.39
CA GLY A 119 1.95 20.65 -23.08
C GLY A 119 2.64 21.89 -22.54
N MET A 120 2.59 22.08 -21.23
CA MET A 120 3.44 23.01 -20.49
C MET A 120 4.12 22.29 -19.33
N ALA A 121 5.30 22.76 -18.93
CA ALA A 121 5.94 22.31 -17.70
C ALA A 121 5.96 23.43 -16.67
N LEU A 122 5.87 23.04 -15.41
CA LEU A 122 6.22 23.89 -14.28
C LEU A 122 7.68 23.63 -13.92
N SER A 123 8.43 24.66 -13.60
CA SER A 123 9.83 24.55 -13.22
C SER A 123 10.11 25.14 -11.85
N SER A 124 11.23 24.76 -11.22
CA SER A 124 11.65 25.38 -9.98
C SER A 124 11.96 26.87 -10.19
N LYS A 125 11.81 27.67 -9.16
CA LYS A 125 12.09 29.13 -9.21
C LYS A 125 13.49 29.44 -9.73
N GLU A 126 14.48 28.69 -9.25
CA GLU A 126 15.87 28.86 -9.62
C GLU A 126 16.11 28.62 -11.12
N TYR A 127 15.49 27.61 -11.69
CA TYR A 127 15.59 27.33 -13.13
C TYR A 127 14.87 28.38 -13.97
N SER A 128 13.73 28.86 -13.51
CA SER A 128 12.92 29.85 -14.20
C SER A 128 13.58 31.23 -14.21
N ASP A 129 14.08 31.71 -13.07
CA ASP A 129 14.74 33.02 -12.96
C ASP A 129 15.97 33.07 -13.85
N LYS A 130 16.64 31.93 -14.07
CA LYS A 130 17.82 31.83 -14.94
C LYS A 130 17.50 31.76 -16.42
N HIS A 131 16.38 31.17 -16.82
CA HIS A 131 16.07 30.86 -18.22
C HIS A 131 14.83 31.58 -18.76
N PHE A 132 13.90 32.03 -17.90
CA PHE A 132 12.60 32.58 -18.28
C PHE A 132 12.31 33.84 -17.44
N GLY A 133 12.23 34.98 -18.01
CA GLY A 133 11.86 36.23 -17.29
C GLY A 133 10.33 36.27 -17.00
N GLN A 134 9.93 36.87 -15.88
CA GLN A 134 8.54 36.96 -15.35
C GLN A 134 7.52 37.76 -16.22
N LYS A 135 7.73 37.91 -17.51
CA LYS A 135 7.03 38.91 -18.35
C LYS A 135 5.55 38.68 -18.63
N TYR A 136 4.98 37.47 -18.33
CA TYR A 136 3.65 37.11 -18.86
C TYR A 136 2.67 36.53 -17.83
N ASP A 137 2.91 36.57 -16.52
CA ASP A 137 2.07 35.91 -15.52
C ASP A 137 0.59 36.24 -15.67
N LYS A 138 0.25 37.54 -15.92
CA LYS A 138 -1.13 37.99 -16.04
C LYS A 138 -1.80 37.47 -17.32
N ASP A 139 -1.12 37.55 -18.44
CA ASP A 139 -1.66 37.12 -19.73
C ASP A 139 -1.75 35.61 -19.80
N PHE A 140 -0.80 34.91 -19.19
CA PHE A 140 -0.80 33.46 -19.07
C PHE A 140 -1.96 32.96 -18.22
N LYS A 141 -2.24 33.62 -17.08
CA LYS A 141 -3.39 33.37 -16.23
C LYS A 141 -4.69 33.50 -16.99
N ASN A 142 -4.88 34.63 -17.67
CA ASN A 142 -6.12 34.91 -18.38
C ASN A 142 -6.39 33.93 -19.53
N LYS A 143 -5.33 33.39 -20.14
CA LYS A 143 -5.46 32.53 -21.31
C LYS A 143 -5.57 31.04 -20.99
N PHE A 144 -4.87 30.56 -19.94
CA PHE A 144 -4.67 29.13 -19.72
C PHE A 144 -5.14 28.59 -18.38
N ALA A 145 -5.52 29.43 -17.45
CA ALA A 145 -6.17 28.99 -16.22
C ALA A 145 -7.50 28.29 -16.53
N ILE A 146 -7.95 27.41 -15.64
CA ILE A 146 -9.33 26.93 -15.66
C ILE A 146 -10.19 27.81 -14.74
N ASN A 147 -11.44 27.94 -15.11
CA ASN A 147 -12.41 28.64 -14.27
C ASN A 147 -12.84 27.71 -13.13
N ILE A 148 -12.73 28.17 -11.89
CA ILE A 148 -13.14 27.45 -10.70
C ILE A 148 -14.33 28.18 -10.11
N THR A 149 -15.48 27.53 -10.09
CA THR A 149 -16.75 28.07 -9.58
C THR A 149 -16.88 27.93 -8.08
N ASP A 150 -16.38 26.84 -7.52
CA ASP A 150 -16.35 26.58 -6.08
C ASP A 150 -15.01 25.95 -5.70
N LEU A 151 -14.24 26.62 -4.85
CA LEU A 151 -12.95 26.14 -4.35
C LEU A 151 -13.06 25.97 -2.83
N ARG A 152 -13.39 24.76 -2.40
CA ARG A 152 -13.46 24.39 -0.98
C ARG A 152 -12.11 23.83 -0.50
N MET A 153 -11.04 24.57 -0.73
CA MET A 153 -9.70 24.16 -0.34
C MET A 153 -8.89 25.28 0.29
N HIS A 154 -8.10 24.91 1.31
CA HIS A 154 -6.86 25.64 1.59
C HIS A 154 -5.86 25.23 0.50
N ALA A 155 -5.63 26.13 -0.43
CA ALA A 155 -4.72 25.89 -1.53
C ALA A 155 -3.33 26.34 -1.11
N ASP A 156 -2.53 25.41 -0.60
CA ASP A 156 -1.09 25.61 -0.57
C ASP A 156 -0.58 25.74 -2.00
N ASP A 157 0.37 26.64 -2.22
CA ASP A 157 1.00 26.77 -3.53
C ASP A 157 1.78 25.48 -3.85
N TYR A 158 1.67 25.03 -5.09
CA TYR A 158 2.52 23.95 -5.58
C TYR A 158 4.00 24.36 -5.45
N PRO A 159 4.87 23.46 -4.96
CA PRO A 159 6.26 23.83 -4.62
C PRO A 159 7.10 24.34 -5.80
N PHE A 160 6.60 24.19 -7.02
CA PHE A 160 7.24 24.78 -8.20
C PHE A 160 6.76 26.21 -8.40
N SER A 161 7.66 27.14 -8.27
CA SER A 161 7.38 28.57 -8.16
C SER A 161 7.41 29.33 -9.48
N SER A 162 7.42 28.64 -10.63
CA SER A 162 7.33 29.35 -11.91
C SER A 162 6.75 28.49 -13.04
N LEU A 163 5.96 29.15 -13.87
CA LEU A 163 5.49 28.61 -15.14
C LEU A 163 6.65 28.63 -16.15
N ALA A 164 6.83 27.54 -16.91
CA ALA A 164 7.72 27.57 -18.05
C ALA A 164 7.14 28.54 -19.10
N ILE A 165 7.87 29.61 -19.36
CA ILE A 165 7.42 30.65 -20.26
C ILE A 165 7.72 30.26 -21.68
N PHE A 166 6.68 30.30 -22.51
CA PHE A 166 6.78 30.06 -23.94
C PHE A 166 7.40 31.29 -24.66
N PRO A 167 8.09 31.09 -25.78
CA PRO A 167 8.37 32.18 -26.71
C PRO A 167 7.07 32.89 -27.09
N ILE A 168 7.09 34.24 -27.20
CA ILE A 168 5.88 35.04 -27.43
C ILE A 168 5.11 34.61 -28.69
N LYS A 169 5.78 34.18 -29.73
CA LYS A 169 5.16 33.71 -30.95
C LYS A 169 4.42 32.39 -30.72
N TYR A 170 5.00 31.48 -29.93
CA TYR A 170 4.35 30.22 -29.52
C TYR A 170 3.15 30.50 -28.62
N PHE A 171 3.30 31.37 -27.63
CA PHE A 171 2.18 31.78 -26.76
C PHE A 171 0.98 32.29 -27.57
N ASN A 172 1.24 33.10 -28.62
CA ASN A 172 0.17 33.62 -29.46
C ASN A 172 -0.43 32.56 -30.39
N ALA A 173 0.37 31.58 -30.83
CA ALA A 173 -0.06 30.53 -31.74
C ALA A 173 -0.97 29.46 -31.09
N VAL A 174 -0.82 29.21 -29.77
CA VAL A 174 -1.56 28.12 -29.11
C VAL A 174 -2.78 28.67 -28.38
N LYS A 175 -3.89 27.93 -28.42
CA LYS A 175 -5.16 28.29 -27.79
C LYS A 175 -5.37 27.58 -26.46
N ASN A 176 -5.03 26.30 -26.37
CA ASN A 176 -5.25 25.47 -25.20
C ASN A 176 -3.93 24.88 -24.71
N VAL A 177 -3.70 24.97 -23.39
CA VAL A 177 -2.46 24.52 -22.74
C VAL A 177 -2.80 23.75 -21.49
N GLY A 178 -2.08 22.65 -21.23
CA GLY A 178 -2.20 21.86 -20.02
C GLY A 178 -0.85 21.37 -19.50
N ALA A 179 -0.74 21.22 -18.19
CA ALA A 179 0.49 20.74 -17.55
C ALA A 179 0.75 19.27 -17.86
N ILE A 180 2.01 18.93 -18.18
CA ILE A 180 2.47 17.55 -18.40
C ILE A 180 3.28 17.01 -17.23
N THR A 181 3.22 17.68 -16.09
CA THR A 181 3.94 17.30 -14.88
C THR A 181 3.39 15.97 -14.35
N THR A 182 4.30 15.08 -13.91
CA THR A 182 3.95 13.80 -13.31
C THR A 182 4.45 13.73 -11.87
N ALA A 183 3.65 13.14 -10.97
CA ALA A 183 4.04 12.87 -9.60
C ALA A 183 4.70 11.50 -9.48
N ARG A 184 5.83 11.44 -8.77
CA ARG A 184 6.52 10.19 -8.45
C ARG A 184 6.46 9.96 -6.96
N GLY A 185 6.15 8.73 -6.55
CA GLY A 185 6.35 8.32 -5.17
C GLY A 185 7.84 8.24 -4.81
N ASP A 186 8.15 8.11 -3.54
CA ASP A 186 9.53 8.03 -3.01
C ASP A 186 10.32 6.84 -3.59
N ASP A 187 9.63 5.79 -4.00
CA ASP A 187 10.21 4.63 -4.69
C ASP A 187 10.40 4.83 -6.20
N GLY A 188 10.09 6.03 -6.72
CA GLY A 188 10.24 6.43 -8.11
C GLY A 188 9.13 5.94 -9.05
N TYR A 189 8.08 5.28 -8.54
CA TYR A 189 6.93 4.85 -9.32
C TYR A 189 5.90 5.96 -9.46
N ILE A 190 5.27 6.05 -10.63
CA ILE A 190 4.10 6.89 -10.86
C ILE A 190 2.85 6.04 -10.62
N ARG A 191 2.00 6.48 -9.71
CA ARG A 191 0.71 5.85 -9.37
C ARG A 191 -0.46 6.80 -9.48
N VAL A 192 -0.16 8.09 -9.45
CA VAL A 192 -1.14 9.16 -9.49
C VAL A 192 -0.86 10.12 -10.64
N ALA A 193 -1.91 10.65 -11.22
CA ALA A 193 -1.86 11.76 -12.15
C ALA A 193 -2.00 13.08 -11.38
N ILE A 194 -1.45 14.15 -11.92
CA ILE A 194 -1.73 15.51 -11.45
C ILE A 194 -2.79 16.08 -12.38
N ASP A 195 -4.01 16.27 -11.89
CA ASP A 195 -5.10 16.81 -12.71
C ASP A 195 -5.06 18.32 -12.81
N ALA A 196 -4.66 18.98 -11.74
CA ALA A 196 -4.51 20.42 -11.73
C ALA A 196 -3.45 20.85 -10.70
N LEU A 197 -2.91 22.05 -10.91
CA LEU A 197 -1.84 22.64 -10.12
C LEU A 197 -2.24 24.05 -9.67
N ASN A 198 -2.06 24.34 -8.39
CA ASN A 198 -2.21 25.68 -7.88
C ASN A 198 -0.87 26.44 -7.99
N TYR A 199 -0.86 27.51 -8.75
CA TYR A 199 0.27 28.43 -8.85
C TYR A 199 -0.19 29.84 -8.47
N LYS A 200 0.31 30.36 -7.35
CA LYS A 200 -0.03 31.71 -6.83
C LYS A 200 -1.54 31.96 -6.78
N GLY A 201 -2.31 31.00 -6.26
CA GLY A 201 -3.77 31.10 -6.15
C GLY A 201 -4.52 30.96 -7.48
N THR A 202 -3.87 30.52 -8.54
CA THR A 202 -4.47 30.27 -9.84
C THR A 202 -4.32 28.78 -10.19
N ILE A 203 -5.43 28.16 -10.60
CA ILE A 203 -5.45 26.74 -10.93
C ILE A 203 -5.21 26.54 -12.43
N TYR A 204 -4.21 25.74 -12.74
CA TYR A 204 -3.86 25.33 -14.10
C TYR A 204 -4.15 23.83 -14.29
N PRO A 205 -4.84 23.44 -15.36
CA PRO A 205 -5.20 22.04 -15.59
C PRO A 205 -4.00 21.25 -16.10
N SER A 206 -4.04 19.93 -15.88
CA SER A 206 -3.20 19.00 -16.64
C SER A 206 -3.60 18.99 -18.11
N ILE A 207 -2.73 18.42 -18.94
CA ILE A 207 -3.02 18.24 -20.37
C ILE A 207 -4.26 17.33 -20.58
N ALA A 208 -4.43 16.33 -19.72
CA ALA A 208 -5.59 15.44 -19.74
C ALA A 208 -6.89 16.17 -19.35
N LEU A 209 -6.88 16.95 -18.27
CA LEU A 209 -8.05 17.72 -17.84
C LEU A 209 -8.40 18.83 -18.84
N ARG A 210 -7.40 19.48 -19.45
CA ARG A 210 -7.62 20.46 -20.53
C ARG A 210 -8.24 19.83 -21.77
N ALA A 211 -7.73 18.67 -22.18
CA ALA A 211 -8.30 17.93 -23.31
C ALA A 211 -9.74 17.48 -23.03
N TYR A 212 -10.03 17.00 -21.83
CA TYR A 212 -11.39 16.68 -21.38
C TYR A 212 -12.30 17.91 -21.44
N SER A 213 -11.83 19.04 -20.89
CA SER A 213 -12.54 20.33 -20.92
C SER A 213 -12.93 20.74 -22.34
N TYR A 214 -11.99 20.65 -23.28
CA TYR A 214 -12.21 20.94 -24.69
C TYR A 214 -13.23 19.99 -25.33
N LEU A 215 -13.06 18.67 -25.16
CA LEU A 215 -13.89 17.63 -25.80
C LEU A 215 -15.35 17.68 -25.34
N ASN A 216 -15.61 18.14 -24.13
CA ASN A 216 -16.95 18.13 -23.51
C ASN A 216 -17.54 19.53 -23.32
N ASN A 217 -16.90 20.58 -23.86
CA ASN A 217 -17.29 21.97 -23.65
C ASN A 217 -17.50 22.30 -22.16
N ASN A 218 -16.63 21.75 -21.31
CA ASN A 218 -16.69 22.00 -19.85
C ASN A 218 -15.70 23.10 -19.47
N GLU A 219 -16.18 24.33 -19.35
CA GLU A 219 -15.32 25.50 -19.15
C GLU A 219 -15.00 25.75 -17.67
N SER A 220 -15.78 25.19 -16.76
CA SER A 220 -15.65 25.41 -15.32
C SER A 220 -15.69 24.13 -14.50
N PHE A 221 -15.05 24.18 -13.34
CA PHE A 221 -14.94 23.07 -12.40
C PHE A 221 -15.17 23.55 -10.98
N SER A 222 -15.72 22.67 -10.17
CA SER A 222 -15.80 22.77 -8.72
C SER A 222 -14.77 21.83 -8.11
N ILE A 223 -13.98 22.31 -7.17
CA ILE A 223 -12.92 21.51 -6.53
C ILE A 223 -13.19 21.41 -5.04
N THR A 224 -13.42 20.20 -4.58
CA THR A 224 -13.62 19.86 -3.17
C THR A 224 -12.37 19.18 -2.58
N ASP A 225 -12.39 18.80 -1.32
CA ASP A 225 -11.28 18.06 -0.69
C ASP A 225 -11.03 16.66 -1.28
N ARG A 226 -11.96 16.13 -2.06
CA ARG A 226 -11.96 14.74 -2.49
C ARG A 226 -12.21 14.53 -3.97
N GLU A 227 -12.66 15.55 -4.67
CA GLU A 227 -13.04 15.39 -6.06
C GLU A 227 -12.96 16.71 -6.83
N VAL A 228 -12.69 16.59 -8.11
CA VAL A 228 -12.89 17.62 -9.12
C VAL A 228 -14.19 17.31 -9.86
N ILE A 229 -15.11 18.24 -9.86
CA ILE A 229 -16.41 18.09 -10.50
C ILE A 229 -16.49 19.03 -11.70
N GLY A 230 -16.78 18.47 -12.88
CA GLY A 230 -17.07 19.30 -14.05
C GLY A 230 -18.48 19.87 -13.98
N ASP A 231 -18.63 21.19 -14.01
CA ASP A 231 -19.93 21.83 -13.78
C ASP A 231 -20.97 21.48 -14.84
N ASN A 232 -20.56 21.40 -16.10
CA ASN A 232 -21.46 21.07 -17.21
C ASN A 232 -21.68 19.55 -17.37
N THR A 233 -20.62 18.77 -17.17
CA THR A 233 -20.61 17.32 -17.46
C THR A 233 -21.02 16.48 -16.27
N LYS A 234 -21.00 17.06 -15.05
CA LYS A 234 -21.21 16.33 -13.79
C LYS A 234 -20.28 15.14 -13.59
N ILE A 235 -19.10 15.19 -14.20
CA ILE A 235 -18.07 14.18 -13.92
C ILE A 235 -17.54 14.40 -12.50
N HIS A 236 -17.26 13.30 -11.82
CA HIS A 236 -16.66 13.29 -10.48
C HIS A 236 -15.30 12.57 -10.57
N ILE A 237 -14.22 13.34 -10.54
CA ILE A 237 -12.86 12.81 -10.56
C ILE A 237 -12.38 12.69 -9.11
N PRO A 238 -12.19 11.47 -8.57
CA PRO A 238 -11.72 11.29 -7.21
C PRO A 238 -10.29 11.83 -7.07
N THR A 239 -10.05 12.66 -6.05
CA THR A 239 -8.75 13.31 -5.88
C THR A 239 -8.25 13.20 -4.46
N ASN A 240 -6.92 13.15 -4.34
CA ASN A 240 -6.17 13.43 -3.13
C ASN A 240 -5.41 14.73 -3.32
N ARG A 241 -5.02 15.36 -2.21
CA ARG A 241 -4.30 16.62 -2.23
C ARG A 241 -2.99 16.52 -1.49
N GLU A 242 -2.00 17.05 -2.12
CA GLU A 242 -0.69 17.13 -1.52
C GLU A 242 0.08 18.30 -2.16
N ASN A 243 0.71 19.14 -1.35
CA ASN A 243 1.64 20.17 -1.81
C ASN A 243 1.12 21.05 -2.98
N GLY A 244 -0.14 21.51 -2.92
CA GLY A 244 -0.75 22.37 -3.94
C GLY A 244 -1.12 21.69 -5.25
N GLY A 245 -0.92 20.38 -5.35
CA GLY A 245 -1.37 19.55 -6.46
C GLY A 245 -2.69 18.85 -6.17
N ILE A 246 -3.46 18.58 -7.20
CA ILE A 246 -4.67 17.78 -7.18
C ILE A 246 -4.36 16.49 -7.91
N TYR A 247 -4.36 15.38 -7.18
CA TYR A 247 -3.86 14.09 -7.65
C TYR A 247 -4.97 13.07 -7.74
N THR A 248 -5.04 12.35 -8.86
CA THR A 248 -5.98 11.24 -9.07
C THR A 248 -5.21 9.93 -9.21
N PRO A 249 -5.57 8.88 -8.45
CA PRO A 249 -4.99 7.56 -8.62
C PRO A 249 -5.28 7.00 -10.02
N ILE A 250 -4.22 6.62 -10.75
CA ILE A 250 -4.33 6.14 -12.13
C ILE A 250 -4.76 4.67 -12.13
N ARG A 251 -5.80 4.37 -12.90
CA ARG A 251 -6.17 3.00 -13.25
C ARG A 251 -5.43 2.58 -14.50
N PHE A 252 -4.30 1.92 -14.33
CA PHE A 252 -3.45 1.49 -15.42
C PHE A 252 -4.08 0.40 -16.28
N TYR A 253 -3.79 0.45 -17.59
CA TYR A 253 -4.16 -0.57 -18.55
C TYR A 253 -3.02 -1.56 -18.77
N LYS A 254 -3.35 -2.72 -19.34
CA LYS A 254 -2.38 -3.73 -19.72
C LYS A 254 -1.55 -3.22 -20.91
N PRO A 255 -0.22 -3.24 -20.83
CA PRO A 255 0.62 -2.91 -21.98
C PRO A 255 0.36 -3.86 -23.16
N ASN A 256 0.47 -3.35 -24.39
CA ASN A 256 0.26 -4.12 -25.64
C ASN A 256 1.27 -5.27 -25.75
N VAL A 257 2.48 -5.05 -25.22
CA VAL A 257 3.51 -6.08 -25.07
C VAL A 257 3.83 -6.18 -23.59
N SER A 258 3.99 -7.37 -23.05
CA SER A 258 4.31 -7.58 -21.63
C SER A 258 5.56 -6.79 -21.20
N GLY A 259 5.40 -5.90 -20.22
CA GLY A 259 6.45 -4.99 -19.78
C GLY A 259 6.78 -3.87 -20.78
N GLY A 260 5.99 -3.71 -21.83
CA GLY A 260 6.19 -2.70 -22.87
C GLY A 260 5.83 -1.29 -22.44
N SER A 261 6.06 -0.34 -23.35
CA SER A 261 5.96 1.09 -23.08
C SER A 261 4.57 1.67 -23.30
N TYR A 262 3.67 0.94 -23.95
CA TYR A 262 2.37 1.46 -24.41
C TYR A 262 1.22 0.51 -24.14
N SER A 263 0.11 1.05 -23.70
CA SER A 263 -1.18 0.36 -23.54
C SER A 263 -2.22 0.78 -24.60
N HIS A 264 -1.97 1.88 -25.30
CA HIS A 264 -2.78 2.38 -26.40
C HIS A 264 -2.14 2.06 -27.76
N LYS A 265 -2.92 2.19 -28.84
CA LYS A 265 -2.44 2.01 -30.21
C LYS A 265 -1.43 3.08 -30.57
N THR A 266 -0.31 2.69 -31.16
CA THR A 266 0.81 3.59 -31.49
C THR A 266 1.15 3.55 -32.96
N TYR A 267 1.56 4.70 -33.51
CA TYR A 267 2.18 4.86 -34.82
C TYR A 267 3.50 5.64 -34.68
N SER A 268 4.49 5.32 -35.52
CA SER A 268 5.71 6.09 -35.59
C SER A 268 5.45 7.46 -36.25
N ALA A 269 6.01 8.53 -35.71
CA ALA A 269 5.87 9.87 -36.25
C ALA A 269 6.36 9.96 -37.70
N VAL A 270 7.45 9.26 -38.03
CA VAL A 270 7.99 9.25 -39.40
C VAL A 270 7.05 8.59 -40.40
N ASP A 271 6.24 7.60 -39.99
CA ASP A 271 5.26 6.97 -40.91
C ASP A 271 4.12 7.94 -41.24
N ILE A 272 3.72 8.79 -40.30
CA ILE A 272 2.76 9.88 -40.53
C ILE A 272 3.36 10.91 -41.48
N MET A 273 4.63 11.30 -41.30
CA MET A 273 5.30 12.25 -42.21
C MET A 273 5.42 11.70 -43.62
N ASP A 274 5.72 10.42 -43.78
CA ASP A 274 5.75 9.76 -45.10
C ASP A 274 4.37 9.77 -45.75
N SER A 275 3.35 9.38 -45.00
CA SER A 275 1.97 9.37 -45.46
C SER A 275 1.47 10.77 -45.87
N TYR A 276 1.86 11.81 -45.12
CA TYR A 276 1.60 13.19 -45.51
C TYR A 276 2.24 13.55 -46.88
N LYS A 277 3.51 13.17 -47.06
CA LYS A 277 4.23 13.39 -48.33
C LYS A 277 3.60 12.61 -49.49
N GLU A 278 3.21 11.37 -49.27
CA GLU A 278 2.51 10.54 -50.26
C GLU A 278 1.21 11.21 -50.69
N LEU A 279 0.38 11.68 -49.75
CA LEU A 279 -0.87 12.41 -50.04
C LEU A 279 -0.62 13.70 -50.81
N LYS A 280 0.39 14.50 -50.43
CA LYS A 280 0.75 15.71 -51.18
C LYS A 280 1.18 15.43 -52.63
N ASN A 281 1.74 14.26 -52.87
CA ASN A 281 2.13 13.80 -54.21
C ASN A 281 0.99 13.08 -54.99
N GLY A 282 -0.22 13.02 -54.43
CA GLY A 282 -1.36 12.30 -55.03
C GLY A 282 -1.23 10.80 -54.97
N GLN A 283 -0.37 10.26 -54.13
CA GLN A 283 -0.16 8.83 -53.95
C GLN A 283 -1.06 8.27 -52.83
N LYS A 284 -1.29 6.95 -52.85
CA LYS A 284 -1.99 6.28 -51.76
C LYS A 284 -1.12 6.31 -50.49
N PRO A 285 -1.62 6.82 -49.39
CA PRO A 285 -0.83 6.91 -48.16
C PRO A 285 -0.60 5.52 -47.54
N SER A 286 0.57 5.37 -46.93
CA SER A 286 0.93 4.16 -46.15
C SER A 286 0.04 3.99 -44.92
N ILE A 287 -0.36 5.11 -44.29
CA ILE A 287 -1.33 5.14 -43.20
C ILE A 287 -2.57 5.89 -43.66
N ASN A 288 -3.74 5.24 -43.54
CA ASN A 288 -4.99 5.83 -43.98
C ASN A 288 -5.44 6.94 -43.01
N PRO A 289 -5.64 8.19 -43.49
CA PRO A 289 -6.14 9.29 -42.64
C PRO A 289 -7.47 8.99 -41.92
N HIS A 290 -8.36 8.21 -42.56
CA HIS A 290 -9.65 7.83 -41.98
C HIS A 290 -9.53 6.93 -40.73
N ASP A 291 -8.37 6.31 -40.48
CA ASP A 291 -8.12 5.54 -39.25
C ASP A 291 -8.14 6.43 -38.00
N PHE A 292 -7.98 7.73 -38.18
CA PHE A 292 -7.99 8.73 -37.12
C PHE A 292 -9.31 9.51 -37.00
N ASP A 293 -10.28 9.26 -37.85
CA ASP A 293 -11.56 9.95 -37.78
C ASP A 293 -12.26 9.66 -36.44
N ASN A 294 -12.73 10.71 -35.81
CA ASN A 294 -13.33 10.66 -34.48
C ASN A 294 -12.39 10.16 -33.33
N LYS A 295 -11.08 10.05 -33.57
CA LYS A 295 -10.09 9.67 -32.57
C LYS A 295 -9.49 10.88 -31.86
N ILE A 296 -8.92 10.62 -30.70
CA ILE A 296 -8.05 11.51 -29.95
C ILE A 296 -6.62 11.14 -30.33
N VAL A 297 -5.89 12.09 -30.88
CA VAL A 297 -4.51 11.89 -31.32
C VAL A 297 -3.56 12.55 -30.33
N MET A 298 -2.62 11.79 -29.77
CA MET A 298 -1.61 12.30 -28.88
C MET A 298 -0.23 12.16 -29.50
N VAL A 299 0.52 13.27 -29.57
CA VAL A 299 1.86 13.33 -30.19
C VAL A 299 2.90 13.57 -29.12
N GLY A 300 3.94 12.76 -29.05
CA GLY A 300 5.04 12.91 -28.09
C GLY A 300 6.26 12.10 -28.45
N ALA A 301 7.29 12.20 -27.64
CA ALA A 301 8.57 11.52 -27.87
C ALA A 301 8.77 10.39 -26.86
N ASN A 302 9.27 9.25 -27.31
CA ASN A 302 9.77 8.19 -26.46
C ASN A 302 10.88 7.42 -27.16
N VAL A 303 12.09 7.86 -26.98
CA VAL A 303 13.28 7.30 -27.60
C VAL A 303 14.07 6.52 -26.56
N LYS A 304 14.32 5.25 -26.81
CA LYS A 304 15.09 4.40 -25.90
C LYS A 304 16.59 4.68 -25.89
N ALA A 305 17.10 5.30 -26.96
CA ALA A 305 18.53 5.64 -27.05
C ALA A 305 18.90 6.68 -25.99
N ALA A 306 19.59 6.27 -24.94
CA ALA A 306 19.96 7.08 -23.77
C ALA A 306 20.74 8.36 -24.10
N ALA A 307 21.40 8.40 -25.27
CA ALA A 307 22.21 9.56 -25.71
C ALA A 307 21.39 10.79 -26.15
N THR A 308 20.07 10.65 -26.34
CA THR A 308 19.24 11.72 -26.89
C THR A 308 18.61 12.63 -25.85
N GLY A 309 18.58 12.22 -24.58
CA GLY A 309 17.83 12.92 -23.52
C GLY A 309 16.30 12.87 -23.68
N LEU A 310 15.79 12.14 -24.67
CA LEU A 310 14.36 12.01 -24.99
C LEU A 310 13.69 10.80 -24.37
N ALA A 311 14.39 10.03 -23.56
CA ALA A 311 13.79 8.89 -22.88
C ALA A 311 12.77 9.38 -21.85
N ASP A 312 11.54 9.59 -22.30
CA ASP A 312 10.40 9.86 -21.42
C ASP A 312 9.85 8.56 -20.84
N VAL A 313 10.74 7.81 -20.19
CA VAL A 313 10.45 6.54 -19.57
C VAL A 313 10.07 6.75 -18.10
N LYS A 314 8.94 6.20 -17.73
CA LYS A 314 8.37 6.24 -16.38
C LYS A 314 8.30 4.84 -15.80
N ARG A 315 8.52 4.71 -14.50
CA ARG A 315 8.21 3.48 -13.77
C ARG A 315 6.76 3.54 -13.30
N THR A 316 5.98 2.55 -13.68
CA THR A 316 4.57 2.43 -13.28
C THR A 316 4.30 1.00 -12.76
N PRO A 317 3.21 0.77 -12.05
CA PRO A 317 2.87 -0.58 -11.57
C PRO A 317 2.87 -1.66 -12.65
N VAL A 318 2.58 -1.30 -13.90
CA VAL A 318 2.44 -2.26 -15.02
C VAL A 318 3.71 -2.40 -15.87
N SER A 319 4.60 -1.41 -15.86
CA SER A 319 5.84 -1.42 -16.66
C SER A 319 6.92 -0.55 -16.02
N ASN A 320 8.16 -1.02 -16.08
CA ASN A 320 9.33 -0.23 -15.70
C ASN A 320 9.79 0.74 -16.81
N GLU A 321 9.27 0.56 -18.04
CA GLU A 321 9.61 1.34 -19.24
C GLU A 321 8.37 1.96 -19.86
N HIS A 322 7.41 2.40 -19.05
CA HIS A 322 6.18 3.01 -19.53
C HIS A 322 6.47 4.39 -20.13
N SER A 323 5.91 4.69 -21.30
CA SER A 323 6.04 6.02 -21.91
C SER A 323 5.25 7.07 -21.12
N GLY A 324 5.85 8.24 -20.87
CA GLY A 324 5.14 9.37 -20.26
C GLY A 324 3.92 9.80 -21.06
N LEU A 325 4.01 9.78 -22.40
CA LEU A 325 2.90 10.04 -23.30
C LEU A 325 1.72 9.06 -23.05
N ASP A 326 2.00 7.76 -22.86
CA ASP A 326 0.96 6.75 -22.59
C ASP A 326 0.38 6.87 -21.18
N VAL A 327 1.17 7.37 -20.21
CA VAL A 327 0.65 7.72 -18.87
C VAL A 327 -0.36 8.87 -18.96
N GLN A 328 -0.06 9.91 -19.74
CA GLN A 328 -1.02 11.01 -20.00
C GLN A 328 -2.25 10.52 -20.75
N ALA A 329 -2.07 9.64 -21.73
CA ALA A 329 -3.18 9.00 -22.47
C ALA A 329 -4.07 8.17 -21.54
N THR A 330 -3.46 7.38 -20.66
CA THR A 330 -4.17 6.59 -19.63
C THR A 330 -4.96 7.50 -18.68
N THR A 331 -4.38 8.62 -18.27
CA THR A 331 -5.07 9.61 -17.42
C THR A 331 -6.31 10.18 -18.12
N LEU A 332 -6.15 10.60 -19.37
CA LEU A 332 -7.28 11.10 -20.17
C LEU A 332 -8.35 10.03 -20.38
N ASP A 333 -7.95 8.80 -20.69
CA ASP A 333 -8.85 7.68 -20.88
C ASP A 333 -9.64 7.35 -19.59
N ASN A 334 -8.97 7.42 -18.43
CA ASN A 334 -9.64 7.28 -17.12
C ASN A 334 -10.71 8.37 -16.90
N ILE A 335 -10.41 9.62 -17.23
CA ILE A 335 -11.36 10.74 -17.12
C ILE A 335 -12.54 10.54 -18.07
N LEU A 336 -12.29 10.23 -19.33
CA LEU A 336 -13.33 10.08 -20.36
C LEU A 336 -14.29 8.91 -20.10
N ASN A 337 -13.80 7.82 -19.55
CA ASN A 337 -14.57 6.61 -19.29
C ASN A 337 -15.03 6.48 -17.84
N ASN A 338 -14.77 7.46 -17.00
CA ASN A 338 -15.03 7.41 -15.55
C ASN A 338 -14.41 6.17 -14.87
N HIS A 339 -13.19 5.81 -15.29
CA HIS A 339 -12.46 4.64 -14.85
C HIS A 339 -11.30 5.02 -13.94
N PHE A 340 -11.58 5.24 -12.67
CA PHE A 340 -10.56 5.62 -11.68
C PHE A 340 -10.17 4.46 -10.78
N MET A 341 -9.00 4.60 -10.13
CA MET A 341 -8.72 3.91 -8.89
C MET A 341 -9.25 4.77 -7.73
N ILE A 342 -9.95 4.14 -6.81
CA ILE A 342 -10.47 4.79 -5.60
C ILE A 342 -9.68 4.28 -4.42
N GLU A 343 -8.90 5.15 -3.81
CA GLU A 343 -8.18 4.82 -2.58
C GLU A 343 -9.15 4.79 -1.40
N VAL A 344 -9.14 3.68 -0.69
CA VAL A 344 -9.91 3.54 0.55
C VAL A 344 -9.26 4.39 1.62
N HIS A 345 -10.07 5.17 2.34
CA HIS A 345 -9.55 6.11 3.36
C HIS A 345 -8.80 5.39 4.48
N ASP A 346 -7.76 6.02 5.02
CA ASP A 346 -6.92 5.48 6.08
C ASP A 346 -7.72 5.02 7.30
N TRP A 347 -8.72 5.79 7.72
CA TRP A 347 -9.58 5.39 8.84
C TRP A 347 -10.37 4.09 8.57
N GLN A 348 -10.78 3.83 7.32
CA GLN A 348 -11.46 2.59 6.92
C GLN A 348 -10.49 1.42 6.94
N ASN A 349 -9.27 1.61 6.40
CA ASN A 349 -8.19 0.61 6.47
C ASN A 349 -7.84 0.28 7.92
N ILE A 350 -7.77 1.27 8.80
CA ILE A 350 -7.55 1.08 10.24
C ILE A 350 -8.68 0.27 10.88
N ILE A 351 -9.94 0.57 10.58
CA ILE A 351 -11.08 -0.19 11.10
C ILE A 351 -11.01 -1.65 10.65
N VAL A 352 -10.73 -1.91 9.38
CA VAL A 352 -10.58 -3.27 8.85
C VAL A 352 -9.45 -4.01 9.59
N ALA A 353 -8.30 -3.38 9.75
CA ALA A 353 -7.17 -3.94 10.48
C ALA A 353 -7.52 -4.25 11.95
N MET A 354 -8.24 -3.34 12.63
CA MET A 354 -8.72 -3.56 14.01
C MET A 354 -9.70 -4.72 14.11
N CYS A 355 -10.66 -4.82 13.20
CA CYS A 355 -11.62 -5.93 13.17
C CYS A 355 -10.92 -7.28 12.97
N LEU A 356 -9.96 -7.36 12.04
CA LEU A 356 -9.17 -8.57 11.79
C LEU A 356 -8.28 -8.92 12.99
N MET A 357 -7.69 -7.93 13.66
CA MET A 357 -6.93 -8.10 14.89
C MET A 357 -7.79 -8.68 16.02
N LEU A 358 -8.97 -8.12 16.26
CA LEU A 358 -9.89 -8.60 17.30
C LEU A 358 -10.39 -10.02 17.00
N LEU A 359 -10.70 -10.31 15.75
CA LEU A 359 -11.11 -11.64 15.31
C LEU A 359 -9.98 -12.66 15.53
N THR A 360 -8.74 -12.31 15.17
CA THR A 360 -7.55 -13.14 15.40
C THR A 360 -7.37 -13.43 16.88
N PHE A 361 -7.46 -12.42 17.74
CA PHE A 361 -7.37 -12.60 19.19
C PHE A 361 -8.47 -13.52 19.73
N PHE A 362 -9.71 -13.32 19.27
CA PHE A 362 -10.85 -14.16 19.68
C PHE A 362 -10.67 -15.63 19.27
N ILE A 363 -10.18 -15.90 18.07
CA ILE A 363 -9.88 -17.25 17.57
C ILE A 363 -8.83 -17.92 18.47
N ILE A 364 -7.72 -17.23 18.79
CA ILE A 364 -6.64 -17.80 19.61
C ILE A 364 -7.10 -18.09 21.04
N ARG A 365 -7.97 -17.24 21.58
CA ARG A 365 -8.51 -17.41 22.94
C ARG A 365 -9.41 -18.63 23.06
N ASN A 366 -10.22 -18.95 22.04
CA ASN A 366 -11.29 -19.94 22.15
C ASN A 366 -10.98 -21.28 21.45
N CYS A 367 -9.97 -21.32 20.57
CA CYS A 367 -9.65 -22.50 19.79
C CYS A 367 -8.37 -23.20 20.28
N THR A 368 -8.23 -24.48 19.94
CA THR A 368 -6.98 -25.23 20.12
C THR A 368 -5.89 -24.66 19.22
N LEU A 369 -4.61 -24.95 19.50
CA LEU A 369 -3.47 -24.42 18.75
C LEU A 369 -3.58 -24.71 17.24
N PHE A 370 -3.85 -25.97 16.88
CA PHE A 370 -3.95 -26.36 15.47
C PHE A 370 -5.11 -25.67 14.76
N LEU A 371 -6.29 -25.65 15.38
CA LEU A 371 -7.49 -25.03 14.81
C LEU A 371 -7.31 -23.51 14.66
N SER A 372 -6.68 -22.83 15.63
CA SER A 372 -6.46 -21.38 15.55
C SER A 372 -5.45 -21.01 14.46
N ILE A 373 -4.35 -21.76 14.30
CA ILE A 373 -3.38 -21.52 13.21
C ILE A 373 -4.07 -21.71 11.86
N SER A 374 -4.81 -22.80 11.67
CA SER A 374 -5.53 -23.09 10.42
C SER A 374 -6.57 -22.01 10.10
N SER A 375 -7.33 -21.56 11.10
CA SER A 375 -8.36 -20.53 10.93
C SER A 375 -7.75 -19.16 10.59
N ILE A 376 -6.64 -18.80 11.23
CA ILE A 376 -5.96 -17.53 10.94
C ILE A 376 -5.33 -17.56 9.53
N THR A 377 -4.72 -18.67 9.14
CA THR A 377 -4.19 -18.84 7.77
C THR A 377 -5.31 -18.70 6.74
N LEU A 378 -6.46 -19.34 6.98
CA LEU A 378 -7.64 -19.19 6.10
C LEU A 378 -8.14 -17.75 6.06
N LEU A 379 -8.15 -17.05 7.18
CA LEU A 379 -8.56 -15.64 7.27
C LEU A 379 -7.62 -14.74 6.47
N ILE A 380 -6.30 -14.95 6.53
CA ILE A 380 -5.30 -14.21 5.73
C ILE A 380 -5.53 -14.46 4.24
N VAL A 381 -5.71 -15.71 3.82
CA VAL A 381 -5.99 -16.06 2.42
C VAL A 381 -7.29 -15.42 1.95
N ALA A 382 -8.35 -15.50 2.74
CA ALA A 382 -9.63 -14.88 2.43
C ALA A 382 -9.48 -13.34 2.28
N TYR A 383 -8.72 -12.70 3.16
CA TYR A 383 -8.45 -11.27 3.07
C TYR A 383 -7.70 -10.89 1.79
N ILE A 384 -6.65 -11.64 1.42
CA ILE A 384 -5.90 -11.43 0.17
C ILE A 384 -6.83 -11.56 -1.05
N VAL A 385 -7.72 -12.56 -1.06
CA VAL A 385 -8.70 -12.74 -2.14
C VAL A 385 -9.67 -11.56 -2.20
N LEU A 386 -10.16 -11.07 -1.06
CA LEU A 386 -11.01 -9.87 -1.01
C LEU A 386 -10.28 -8.62 -1.53
N CYS A 387 -9.01 -8.44 -1.17
CA CYS A 387 -8.18 -7.37 -1.74
C CYS A 387 -8.05 -7.50 -3.26
N ALA A 388 -7.78 -8.70 -3.78
CA ALA A 388 -7.68 -8.93 -5.23
C ALA A 388 -9.00 -8.60 -5.96
N ILE A 389 -10.14 -8.94 -5.37
CA ILE A 389 -11.46 -8.57 -5.87
C ILE A 389 -11.64 -7.05 -5.83
N ALA A 390 -11.30 -6.38 -4.72
CA ALA A 390 -11.38 -4.93 -4.60
C ALA A 390 -10.55 -4.22 -5.69
N TYR A 391 -9.29 -4.63 -5.89
CA TYR A 391 -8.41 -4.09 -6.94
C TYR A 391 -8.97 -4.32 -8.35
N ARG A 392 -9.59 -5.45 -8.60
CA ARG A 392 -10.25 -5.72 -9.89
C ARG A 392 -11.38 -4.72 -10.18
N TYR A 393 -12.11 -4.30 -9.15
CA TYR A 393 -13.17 -3.29 -9.27
C TYR A 393 -12.67 -1.85 -9.18
N GLY A 394 -11.38 -1.64 -8.99
CA GLY A 394 -10.76 -0.31 -8.93
C GLY A 394 -10.68 0.30 -7.53
N PHE A 395 -10.82 -0.49 -6.47
CA PHE A 395 -10.61 -0.03 -5.09
C PHE A 395 -9.22 -0.42 -4.61
N ALA A 396 -8.42 0.56 -4.24
CA ALA A 396 -7.11 0.36 -3.62
C ALA A 396 -7.26 0.27 -2.11
N VAL A 397 -6.96 -0.89 -1.56
CA VAL A 397 -7.03 -1.19 -0.12
C VAL A 397 -5.65 -1.59 0.39
N ASN A 398 -5.35 -1.31 1.65
CA ASN A 398 -4.11 -1.71 2.28
C ASN A 398 -4.09 -3.22 2.49
N ILE A 399 -2.98 -3.88 2.12
CA ILE A 399 -2.84 -5.33 2.16
C ILE A 399 -1.91 -5.76 3.28
N ILE A 400 -0.74 -5.15 3.34
CA ILE A 400 0.34 -5.56 4.25
C ILE A 400 0.02 -5.20 5.69
N THR A 401 -0.51 -4.00 5.91
CA THR A 401 -0.81 -3.49 7.26
C THR A 401 -1.78 -4.39 8.03
N PRO A 402 -2.97 -4.79 7.51
CA PRO A 402 -3.87 -5.69 8.23
C PRO A 402 -3.28 -7.08 8.46
N ILE A 403 -2.51 -7.63 7.51
CA ILE A 403 -1.84 -8.93 7.65
C ILE A 403 -0.76 -8.86 8.74
N ALA A 404 0.06 -7.82 8.75
CA ALA A 404 1.07 -7.59 9.79
C ALA A 404 0.42 -7.49 11.18
N MET A 405 -0.69 -6.76 11.29
CA MET A 405 -1.49 -6.65 12.52
C MET A 405 -1.99 -8.02 13.01
N MET A 406 -2.49 -8.89 12.11
CA MET A 406 -2.90 -10.25 12.46
C MET A 406 -1.72 -11.08 12.98
N ILE A 407 -0.56 -11.04 12.31
CA ILE A 407 0.65 -11.78 12.70
C ILE A 407 1.16 -11.32 14.07
N ILE A 408 1.24 -10.02 14.27
CA ILE A 408 1.68 -9.43 15.54
C ILE A 408 0.72 -9.83 16.67
N THR A 409 -0.59 -9.74 16.43
CA THR A 409 -1.61 -10.17 17.38
C THR A 409 -1.47 -11.64 17.72
N MET A 410 -1.16 -12.47 16.73
CA MET A 410 -0.93 -13.90 16.92
C MET A 410 0.26 -14.13 17.87
N ILE A 411 1.38 -13.46 17.66
CA ILE A 411 2.56 -13.58 18.53
C ILE A 411 2.23 -13.17 19.98
N PHE A 412 1.57 -12.03 20.17
CA PHE A 412 1.20 -11.54 21.50
C PHE A 412 0.18 -12.44 22.20
N ALA A 413 -0.84 -12.89 21.49
CA ALA A 413 -1.88 -13.72 22.06
C ALA A 413 -1.36 -15.09 22.48
N TYR A 414 -0.50 -15.73 21.68
CA TYR A 414 0.15 -16.98 22.07
C TYR A 414 1.14 -16.82 23.21
N SER A 415 1.94 -15.76 23.20
CA SER A 415 2.84 -15.45 24.32
C SER A 415 2.06 -15.26 25.63
N HIS A 416 0.97 -14.51 25.58
CA HIS A 416 0.09 -14.32 26.73
C HIS A 416 -0.53 -15.63 27.23
N ARG A 417 -1.03 -16.46 26.30
CA ARG A 417 -1.59 -17.77 26.60
C ARG A 417 -0.57 -18.69 27.27
N TYR A 418 0.66 -18.73 26.74
CA TYR A 418 1.76 -19.52 27.28
C TYR A 418 2.09 -19.09 28.72
N ILE A 419 2.23 -17.77 28.97
CA ILE A 419 2.52 -17.23 30.31
C ILE A 419 1.40 -17.59 31.31
N LEU A 420 0.13 -17.53 30.87
CA LEU A 420 -0.99 -17.89 31.73
C LEU A 420 -1.03 -19.39 32.06
N GLU A 421 -0.78 -20.24 31.06
CA GLU A 421 -0.73 -21.69 31.24
C GLU A 421 0.41 -22.09 32.18
N ASP A 422 1.59 -21.47 32.03
CA ASP A 422 2.75 -21.73 32.87
C ASP A 422 2.49 -21.31 34.33
N ARG A 423 1.92 -20.13 34.55
CA ARG A 423 1.50 -19.66 35.89
C ARG A 423 0.44 -20.57 36.53
N ASN A 424 -0.49 -21.10 35.74
CA ASN A 424 -1.50 -22.02 36.27
C ASN A 424 -0.88 -23.37 36.65
N LYS A 425 0.06 -23.88 35.86
CA LYS A 425 0.84 -25.08 36.20
C LYS A 425 1.62 -24.89 37.50
N GLU A 426 2.30 -23.74 37.69
CA GLU A 426 3.00 -23.43 38.93
C GLU A 426 2.06 -23.32 40.14
N LYS A 427 0.90 -22.69 40.00
CA LYS A 427 -0.11 -22.64 41.08
C LYS A 427 -0.58 -24.01 41.48
N ILE A 428 -0.87 -24.87 40.50
CA ILE A 428 -1.30 -26.27 40.76
C ILE A 428 -0.16 -27.01 41.47
N LYS A 429 1.09 -26.87 40.98
CA LYS A 429 2.28 -27.49 41.58
C LYS A 429 2.45 -27.05 43.02
N THR A 430 2.35 -25.72 43.29
CA THR A 430 2.47 -25.16 44.63
C THR A 430 1.33 -25.64 45.57
N ALA A 431 0.08 -25.69 45.06
CA ALA A 431 -1.05 -26.17 45.85
C ALA A 431 -0.92 -27.65 46.14
N MET A 432 -0.53 -28.48 45.17
CA MET A 432 -0.30 -29.91 45.38
C MET A 432 0.91 -30.21 46.24
N GLY A 433 1.95 -29.40 46.19
CA GLY A 433 3.15 -29.54 47.03
C GLY A 433 2.92 -29.39 48.51
N LYS A 434 1.76 -28.82 48.94
CA LYS A 434 1.33 -28.82 50.35
C LYS A 434 0.81 -30.17 50.85
N TYR A 435 0.43 -31.07 49.93
CA TYR A 435 -0.23 -32.37 50.23
C TYR A 435 0.59 -33.56 49.78
N ILE A 436 1.54 -33.37 48.86
CA ILE A 436 2.30 -34.44 48.20
C ILE A 436 3.76 -34.01 48.19
N SER A 437 4.70 -34.90 48.61
CA SER A 437 6.11 -34.62 48.54
C SER A 437 6.60 -34.31 47.12
N GLU A 438 7.62 -33.48 47.00
CA GLU A 438 8.15 -33.02 45.68
C GLU A 438 8.59 -34.19 44.80
N ASP A 439 9.13 -35.26 45.40
CA ASP A 439 9.58 -36.45 44.67
C ASP A 439 8.43 -37.29 44.11
N ILE A 440 7.34 -37.41 44.87
CA ILE A 440 6.12 -38.03 44.36
C ILE A 440 5.55 -37.20 43.22
N MET A 441 5.50 -35.89 43.36
CA MET A 441 4.98 -35.02 42.31
C MET A 441 5.83 -35.11 41.04
N LYS A 442 7.17 -35.11 41.12
CA LYS A 442 8.05 -35.32 39.98
C LYS A 442 7.78 -36.70 39.29
N SER A 443 7.59 -37.74 40.07
CA SER A 443 7.30 -39.07 39.56
C SER A 443 5.93 -39.14 38.89
N VAL A 444 4.91 -38.53 39.45
CA VAL A 444 3.55 -38.45 38.90
C VAL A 444 3.54 -37.66 37.59
N VAL A 445 4.21 -36.49 37.54
CA VAL A 445 4.28 -35.66 36.33
C VAL A 445 5.07 -36.36 35.22
N LYS A 446 6.12 -37.12 35.57
CA LYS A 446 6.93 -37.86 34.59
C LYS A 446 6.20 -39.04 33.96
N ASN A 447 5.31 -39.68 34.72
CA ASN A 447 4.61 -40.93 34.34
C ASN A 447 3.08 -40.74 34.30
N ILE A 448 2.60 -39.54 33.92
CA ILE A 448 1.17 -39.18 34.01
C ILE A 448 0.30 -40.12 33.15
N ASP A 449 0.83 -40.59 32.02
CA ASP A 449 0.16 -41.53 31.09
C ASP A 449 0.16 -42.98 31.59
N GLU A 450 1.00 -43.32 32.58
CA GLU A 450 1.11 -44.65 33.18
C GLU A 450 0.36 -44.80 34.50
N LEU A 451 -0.25 -43.72 34.98
CA LEU A 451 -1.08 -43.74 36.22
C LEU A 451 -2.33 -44.59 36.04
N LYS A 452 -2.20 -45.88 36.26
CA LYS A 452 -3.36 -46.78 36.36
C LYS A 452 -3.94 -46.69 37.76
N LEU A 453 -5.26 -46.55 37.85
CA LEU A 453 -6.02 -46.73 39.08
C LEU A 453 -5.93 -48.19 39.51
N GLY A 454 -4.85 -48.56 40.16
CA GLY A 454 -4.63 -49.90 40.67
C GLY A 454 -3.31 -49.96 41.42
N GLY A 455 -3.26 -50.62 42.53
CA GLY A 455 -2.06 -50.78 43.34
C GLY A 455 -0.94 -51.51 42.57
N LYS A 456 0.31 -51.10 42.80
CA LYS A 456 1.52 -51.83 42.35
C LYS A 456 1.97 -52.76 43.47
N LYS A 457 2.24 -54.01 43.15
CA LYS A 457 2.87 -54.91 44.11
C LYS A 457 4.35 -54.58 44.24
N ALA A 458 4.76 -54.13 45.37
CA ALA A 458 6.13 -53.71 45.65
C ALA A 458 6.61 -54.19 47.02
N ASN A 459 7.91 -54.36 47.18
CA ASN A 459 8.51 -54.69 48.43
C ASN A 459 8.89 -53.37 49.15
N VAL A 460 8.21 -53.06 50.25
CA VAL A 460 8.33 -51.76 50.94
C VAL A 460 8.46 -51.96 52.43
N THR A 461 9.14 -51.05 53.10
CA THR A 461 9.09 -50.90 54.57
C THR A 461 8.13 -49.76 54.90
N VAL A 462 7.17 -50.03 55.79
CA VAL A 462 6.18 -49.05 56.26
C VAL A 462 6.53 -48.63 57.66
N LEU A 463 6.70 -47.32 57.87
CA LEU A 463 6.91 -46.70 59.18
C LEU A 463 5.61 -46.04 59.64
N PHE A 464 5.19 -46.32 60.85
CA PHE A 464 4.18 -45.56 61.60
C PHE A 464 4.84 -44.87 62.76
N ALA A 465 4.68 -43.54 62.87
CA ALA A 465 5.13 -42.72 64.01
C ALA A 465 3.92 -41.96 64.52
N ASP A 466 3.75 -41.96 65.87
CA ASP A 466 2.61 -41.37 66.55
C ASP A 466 3.04 -40.55 67.75
N ILE A 467 2.29 -39.52 68.13
CA ILE A 467 2.62 -38.65 69.28
C ILE A 467 2.12 -39.33 70.55
N ARG A 468 3.02 -39.66 71.41
CA ARG A 468 2.67 -40.36 72.70
C ARG A 468 1.81 -39.47 73.59
N GLY A 469 0.59 -39.95 73.88
CA GLY A 469 -0.35 -39.28 74.77
C GLY A 469 -1.10 -38.09 74.13
N PHE A 470 -1.10 -37.99 72.78
CA PHE A 470 -1.75 -36.90 72.04
C PHE A 470 -3.23 -36.75 72.39
N THR A 471 -3.99 -37.84 72.47
CA THR A 471 -5.44 -37.81 72.81
C THR A 471 -5.68 -37.09 74.14
N SER A 472 -4.94 -37.43 75.18
CA SER A 472 -5.08 -36.79 76.49
C SER A 472 -4.58 -35.36 76.55
N MET A 473 -3.65 -35.00 75.65
CA MET A 473 -3.13 -33.65 75.50
C MET A 473 -4.14 -32.80 74.72
N SER A 474 -4.64 -33.25 73.59
CA SER A 474 -5.56 -32.52 72.72
C SER A 474 -6.93 -32.25 73.37
N GLU A 475 -7.43 -33.13 74.26
CA GLU A 475 -8.65 -32.88 75.03
C GLU A 475 -8.57 -31.63 75.95
N LYS A 476 -7.38 -31.17 76.27
CA LYS A 476 -7.13 -30.01 77.16
C LYS A 476 -6.74 -28.73 76.39
N MET A 477 -6.72 -28.78 75.09
CA MET A 477 -6.24 -27.72 74.21
C MET A 477 -7.35 -27.21 73.28
N SER A 478 -7.23 -25.98 72.84
CA SER A 478 -8.09 -25.45 71.76
C SER A 478 -7.74 -26.09 70.40
N ALA A 479 -8.66 -26.05 69.45
CA ALA A 479 -8.44 -26.60 68.13
C ALA A 479 -7.26 -25.89 67.38
N ASP A 480 -7.06 -24.61 67.65
CA ASP A 480 -5.95 -23.83 67.06
C ASP A 480 -4.60 -24.26 67.64
N GLU A 481 -4.50 -24.46 68.97
CA GLU A 481 -3.28 -24.94 69.61
C GLU A 481 -2.92 -26.35 69.14
N VAL A 482 -3.89 -27.25 69.01
CA VAL A 482 -3.69 -28.59 68.45
C VAL A 482 -3.14 -28.51 67.04
N SER A 483 -3.72 -27.63 66.21
CA SER A 483 -3.25 -27.40 64.84
C SER A 483 -1.81 -26.90 64.76
N VAL A 484 -1.41 -25.99 65.65
CA VAL A 484 -0.04 -25.47 65.71
C VAL A 484 0.93 -26.62 66.04
N ILE A 485 0.67 -27.38 67.09
CA ILE A 485 1.53 -28.51 67.53
C ILE A 485 1.67 -29.56 66.42
N LEU A 486 0.57 -29.92 65.78
CA LEU A 486 0.60 -30.87 64.67
C LEU A 486 1.41 -30.36 63.48
N ASN A 487 1.27 -29.07 63.16
CA ASN A 487 2.05 -28.48 62.08
C ASN A 487 3.56 -28.45 62.42
N GLU A 488 3.93 -28.08 63.65
CA GLU A 488 5.33 -28.13 64.08
C GLU A 488 5.87 -29.56 64.02
N TYR A 489 5.16 -30.53 64.57
CA TYR A 489 5.56 -31.95 64.53
C TYR A 489 5.75 -32.47 63.12
N PHE A 490 4.78 -32.22 62.23
CA PHE A 490 4.88 -32.67 60.84
C PHE A 490 5.98 -31.97 60.06
N THR A 491 6.27 -30.68 60.36
CA THR A 491 7.34 -29.93 59.76
C THR A 491 8.72 -30.45 60.14
N GLU A 492 8.85 -31.02 61.36
CA GLU A 492 10.10 -31.62 61.83
C GLU A 492 10.29 -33.05 61.34
N ILE A 493 9.22 -33.82 61.23
CA ILE A 493 9.29 -35.25 60.86
C ILE A 493 9.49 -35.46 59.35
N GLU A 494 8.91 -34.60 58.52
CA GLU A 494 8.97 -34.70 57.07
C GLU A 494 10.42 -34.68 56.54
N PRO A 495 11.30 -33.72 56.95
CA PRO A 495 12.68 -33.72 56.53
C PRO A 495 13.48 -34.94 57.00
N ILE A 496 13.13 -35.54 58.14
CA ILE A 496 13.80 -36.74 58.64
C ILE A 496 13.48 -37.93 57.74
N VAL A 497 12.21 -38.10 57.39
CA VAL A 497 11.77 -39.19 56.46
C VAL A 497 12.43 -39.00 55.10
N THR A 498 12.39 -37.79 54.56
CA THR A 498 12.90 -37.49 53.23
C THR A 498 14.42 -37.63 53.14
N ARG A 499 15.19 -37.20 54.15
CA ARG A 499 16.67 -37.41 54.20
C ARG A 499 17.09 -38.86 54.20
N ASN A 500 16.20 -39.74 54.70
CA ASN A 500 16.42 -41.19 54.68
C ASN A 500 15.82 -41.86 53.45
N ASN A 501 15.48 -41.11 52.39
CA ASN A 501 14.86 -41.58 51.15
C ASN A 501 13.52 -42.25 51.38
N GLY A 502 12.80 -41.92 52.47
CA GLY A 502 11.41 -42.33 52.68
C GLY A 502 10.45 -41.29 52.08
N VAL A 503 9.22 -41.69 51.88
CA VAL A 503 8.14 -40.84 51.42
C VAL A 503 6.97 -40.91 52.37
N ILE A 504 6.48 -39.74 52.83
CA ILE A 504 5.26 -39.68 53.62
C ILE A 504 4.07 -40.02 52.70
N ASN A 505 3.39 -41.09 53.05
CA ASN A 505 2.19 -41.53 52.33
C ASN A 505 0.95 -40.72 52.75
N LYS A 506 0.73 -40.58 54.06
CA LYS A 506 -0.37 -39.79 54.62
C LYS A 506 -0.16 -39.51 56.10
N PHE A 507 -0.88 -38.47 56.54
CA PHE A 507 -1.06 -38.19 57.95
C PHE A 507 -2.39 -38.79 58.42
N ILE A 508 -2.43 -39.44 59.55
CA ILE A 508 -3.60 -40.10 60.12
C ILE A 508 -3.81 -39.57 61.54
N GLY A 509 -4.55 -38.45 61.66
CA GLY A 509 -4.61 -37.68 62.92
C GLY A 509 -3.24 -37.11 63.28
N ASP A 510 -2.67 -37.52 64.40
CA ASP A 510 -1.31 -37.21 64.87
C ASP A 510 -0.25 -38.21 64.38
N ALA A 511 -0.67 -39.30 63.75
CA ALA A 511 0.25 -40.31 63.22
C ALA A 511 0.73 -39.99 61.80
N VAL A 512 1.99 -40.33 61.52
CA VAL A 512 2.61 -40.26 60.20
C VAL A 512 2.84 -41.65 59.69
N MET A 513 2.34 -41.92 58.47
CA MET A 513 2.66 -43.14 57.75
C MET A 513 3.67 -42.82 56.64
N ALA A 514 4.87 -43.37 56.72
CA ALA A 514 5.92 -43.23 55.73
C ALA A 514 6.26 -44.59 55.09
N ILE A 515 6.67 -44.56 53.82
CA ILE A 515 7.03 -45.72 53.00
C ILE A 515 8.47 -45.56 52.50
N PHE A 516 9.23 -46.64 52.59
CA PHE A 516 10.59 -46.71 52.06
C PHE A 516 10.65 -47.85 51.02
N GLY A 517 11.36 -47.65 49.94
CA GLY A 517 11.53 -48.62 48.83
C GLY A 517 10.65 -48.35 47.60
N GLU A 518 9.61 -47.51 47.72
CA GLU A 518 8.77 -47.01 46.60
C GLU A 518 8.21 -45.63 46.95
N PRO A 519 8.08 -44.69 46.01
CA PRO A 519 8.53 -44.74 44.62
C PRO A 519 10.03 -44.55 44.46
N ILE A 520 10.75 -44.19 45.54
CA ILE A 520 12.22 -44.05 45.58
C ILE A 520 12.79 -45.42 45.93
N GLN A 521 13.55 -46.02 45.01
CA GLN A 521 14.20 -47.30 45.28
C GLN A 521 15.36 -47.11 46.27
N VAL A 522 15.25 -47.69 47.44
CA VAL A 522 16.29 -47.67 48.49
C VAL A 522 16.80 -49.11 48.68
N LYS A 523 18.11 -49.28 48.48
CA LYS A 523 18.77 -50.56 48.77
C LYS A 523 18.81 -50.73 50.28
N ASN A 524 18.35 -51.88 50.79
CA ASN A 524 18.33 -52.23 52.21
C ASN A 524 17.40 -51.37 53.08
N HIS A 525 16.25 -50.94 52.55
CA HIS A 525 15.27 -50.12 53.27
C HIS A 525 14.70 -50.80 54.57
N PRO A 526 14.83 -52.09 54.88
CA PRO A 526 14.47 -52.65 56.18
C PRO A 526 15.52 -52.38 57.26
N LYS A 527 16.70 -51.86 56.95
CA LYS A 527 17.75 -51.51 57.89
C LYS A 527 17.78 -49.99 58.07
#